data_c2ff8583035a310310d794c3c6672543
#
_entry.id   c2ff8583035a310310d794c3c6672543
#
_cell.length_a   1.000
_cell.length_b   1.000
_cell.length_c   1.000
_cell.angle_alpha   90.00
_cell.angle_beta   90.00
_cell.angle_gamma   90.00
#
_symmetry.space_group_name_H-M   'P 1'
#
loop_
_entity.id
_entity.type
_entity.pdbx_description
1 polymer ?
#
loop_
_entity_poly.entity_id
_entity_poly.type
_entity_poly.pdbx_seq_one_letter_code
_entity_poly.pdbx_strand_id
1 'polypeptide(L)'
;MVERSVRQTVHIAYLADRPAFIPTLARWHHAQWSYLDVGVSVDQRAVRLQAHLGRRQIPTTFVALRGDTLLGSASLIAHDMDTRMDLSPWLASVYVAPEHRGRGVGTALVRRVVEEAKALKVETLYLFTPDKEEFYTRLGWSVLERTSYRGYQVVVMALRVSEF
;
A
#
# COMPACT_ATOMS: atom_id res chain seq x y z
N MET A 1 -6.82 23.96 -34.09
CA MET A 1 -6.16 24.13 -32.80
C MET A 1 -6.20 22.79 -32.06
N VAL A 2 -5.07 22.17 -31.86
CA VAL A 2 -5.02 20.89 -31.14
C VAL A 2 -5.15 21.23 -29.68
N GLU A 3 -6.28 20.90 -29.09
CA GLU A 3 -6.37 20.91 -27.61
C GLU A 3 -5.33 19.93 -27.07
N ARG A 4 -4.29 20.47 -26.47
CA ARG A 4 -3.44 19.63 -25.62
C ARG A 4 -4.30 19.17 -24.46
N SER A 5 -4.67 17.90 -24.46
CA SER A 5 -5.23 17.30 -23.25
C SER A 5 -4.20 17.55 -22.14
N VAL A 6 -4.58 18.37 -21.17
CA VAL A 6 -3.77 18.55 -19.96
C VAL A 6 -3.70 17.19 -19.31
N ARG A 7 -2.53 16.54 -19.39
CA ARG A 7 -2.29 15.31 -18.63
C ARG A 7 -2.37 15.68 -17.15
N GLN A 8 -3.48 15.29 -16.52
CA GLN A 8 -3.59 15.41 -15.08
C GLN A 8 -2.51 14.54 -14.44
N THR A 9 -1.67 15.14 -13.63
CA THR A 9 -0.65 14.46 -12.86
C THR A 9 -1.27 13.56 -11.80
N VAL A 10 -0.60 12.45 -11.51
CA VAL A 10 -0.97 11.59 -10.38
C VAL A 10 -0.69 12.36 -9.08
N HIS A 11 -1.69 12.37 -8.22
CA HIS A 11 -1.64 13.03 -6.92
C HIS A 11 -1.87 11.98 -5.83
N ILE A 12 -1.04 12.00 -4.79
CA ILE A 12 -1.21 11.11 -3.64
C ILE A 12 -1.77 11.91 -2.47
N ALA A 13 -2.90 11.45 -1.95
CA ALA A 13 -3.59 12.07 -0.83
C ALA A 13 -3.79 11.08 0.31
N TYR A 14 -4.02 11.58 1.52
CA TYR A 14 -4.52 10.73 2.60
C TYR A 14 -5.93 10.24 2.29
N LEU A 15 -6.21 8.98 2.61
CA LEU A 15 -7.59 8.47 2.56
C LEU A 15 -8.51 9.31 3.43
N ALA A 16 -7.99 9.87 4.52
CA ALA A 16 -8.72 10.77 5.41
C ALA A 16 -9.32 11.99 4.69
N ASP A 17 -8.70 12.44 3.59
CA ASP A 17 -9.19 13.55 2.77
C ASP A 17 -10.23 13.10 1.74
N ARG A 18 -10.36 11.80 1.51
CA ARG A 18 -11.26 11.20 0.52
C ARG A 18 -11.92 9.93 1.07
N PRO A 19 -12.60 10.01 2.24
CA PRO A 19 -13.15 8.80 2.88
C PRO A 19 -14.25 8.12 2.07
N ALA A 20 -14.85 8.83 1.11
CA ALA A 20 -15.86 8.27 0.21
C ALA A 20 -15.32 7.11 -0.67
N PHE A 21 -14.00 6.97 -0.82
CA PHE A 21 -13.39 5.87 -1.56
C PHE A 21 -13.30 4.56 -0.77
N ILE A 22 -13.59 4.56 0.51
CA ILE A 22 -13.48 3.35 1.36
C ILE A 22 -14.26 2.17 0.78
N PRO A 23 -15.53 2.30 0.38
CA PRO A 23 -16.25 1.15 -0.18
C PRO A 23 -15.60 0.57 -1.44
N THR A 24 -15.12 1.41 -2.34
CA THR A 24 -14.44 0.98 -3.56
C THR A 24 -13.13 0.26 -3.23
N LEU A 25 -12.32 0.81 -2.35
CA LEU A 25 -11.06 0.21 -1.93
C LEU A 25 -11.30 -1.13 -1.22
N ALA A 26 -12.31 -1.22 -0.37
CA ALA A 26 -12.65 -2.47 0.31
C ALA A 26 -12.96 -3.58 -0.70
N ARG A 27 -13.73 -3.28 -1.75
CA ARG A 27 -14.03 -4.23 -2.83
C ARG A 27 -12.78 -4.61 -3.62
N TRP A 28 -11.93 -3.64 -3.97
CA TRP A 28 -10.70 -3.87 -4.70
C TRP A 28 -9.73 -4.75 -3.92
N HIS A 29 -9.52 -4.45 -2.65
CA HIS A 29 -8.65 -5.24 -1.78
C HIS A 29 -9.19 -6.65 -1.58
N HIS A 30 -10.52 -6.79 -1.44
CA HIS A 30 -11.16 -8.10 -1.30
C HIS A 30 -10.95 -8.96 -2.54
N ALA A 31 -11.16 -8.41 -3.72
CA ALA A 31 -10.94 -9.12 -4.98
C ALA A 31 -9.47 -9.56 -5.13
N GLN A 32 -8.53 -8.73 -4.68
CA GLN A 32 -7.10 -9.00 -4.85
C GLN A 32 -6.56 -9.99 -3.81
N TRP A 33 -6.99 -9.91 -2.55
CA TRP A 33 -6.33 -10.60 -1.45
C TRP A 33 -7.22 -11.52 -0.63
N SER A 34 -8.46 -11.79 -1.04
CA SER A 34 -9.34 -12.70 -0.29
C SER A 34 -8.77 -14.11 -0.14
N TYR A 35 -7.90 -14.54 -1.05
CA TYR A 35 -7.25 -15.85 -0.96
C TYR A 35 -6.26 -15.94 0.24
N LEU A 36 -5.67 -14.82 0.66
CA LEU A 36 -4.78 -14.75 1.83
C LEU A 36 -5.55 -14.53 3.14
N ASP A 37 -6.64 -13.79 3.06
CA ASP A 37 -7.45 -13.41 4.22
C ASP A 37 -8.80 -14.16 4.19
N VAL A 38 -8.76 -15.48 4.20
CA VAL A 38 -9.97 -16.32 4.16
C VAL A 38 -10.88 -15.94 5.33
N GLY A 39 -12.18 -15.72 5.02
CA GLY A 39 -13.19 -15.36 6.01
C GLY A 39 -13.30 -13.86 6.32
N VAL A 40 -12.44 -13.03 5.75
CA VAL A 40 -12.57 -11.56 5.88
C VAL A 40 -13.50 -11.05 4.79
N SER A 41 -14.59 -10.39 5.20
CA SER A 41 -15.60 -9.84 4.28
C SER A 41 -15.20 -8.47 3.74
N VAL A 42 -15.88 -8.01 2.69
CA VAL A 42 -15.75 -6.64 2.18
C VAL A 42 -16.07 -5.63 3.27
N ASP A 43 -17.13 -5.88 4.06
CA ASP A 43 -17.52 -4.98 5.16
C ASP A 43 -16.46 -4.88 6.25
N GLN A 44 -15.81 -5.99 6.59
CA GLN A 44 -14.70 -5.99 7.54
C GLN A 44 -13.49 -5.20 7.01
N ARG A 45 -13.21 -5.29 5.71
CA ARG A 45 -12.16 -4.49 5.08
C ARG A 45 -12.48 -3.00 5.12
N ALA A 46 -13.75 -2.64 4.90
CA ALA A 46 -14.19 -1.25 5.02
C ALA A 46 -14.01 -0.73 6.45
N VAL A 47 -14.33 -1.54 7.47
CA VAL A 47 -14.11 -1.17 8.87
C VAL A 47 -12.62 -0.95 9.16
N ARG A 48 -11.74 -1.81 8.63
CA ARG A 48 -10.28 -1.62 8.76
C ARG A 48 -9.83 -0.30 8.14
N LEU A 49 -10.31 0.02 6.95
CA LEU A 49 -9.96 1.28 6.27
C LEU A 49 -10.47 2.50 7.05
N GLN A 50 -11.64 2.40 7.70
CA GLN A 50 -12.12 3.46 8.59
C GLN A 50 -11.15 3.73 9.75
N ALA A 51 -10.46 2.70 10.22
CA ALA A 51 -9.43 2.85 11.26
C ALA A 51 -8.13 3.46 10.73
N HIS A 52 -7.96 3.59 9.40
CA HIS A 52 -6.76 4.13 8.75
C HIS A 52 -6.92 5.59 8.32
N LEU A 53 -7.79 6.35 8.94
CA LEU A 53 -8.03 7.77 8.61
C LEU A 53 -7.11 8.73 9.37
N GLY A 54 -5.96 8.25 9.83
CA GLY A 54 -4.96 9.09 10.46
C GLY A 54 -4.13 9.89 9.46
N ARG A 55 -3.59 11.01 9.94
CA ARG A 55 -2.59 11.82 9.22
C ARG A 55 -1.35 11.90 10.08
N ARG A 56 -0.17 11.64 9.46
CA ARG A 56 1.12 11.65 10.15
C ARG A 56 1.10 10.79 11.42
N GLN A 57 0.51 9.60 11.27
CA GLN A 57 0.43 8.59 12.34
C GLN A 57 0.24 7.20 11.73
N ILE A 58 0.40 6.18 12.54
CA ILE A 58 0.19 4.76 12.16
C ILE A 58 -1.03 4.26 12.94
N PRO A 59 -2.04 3.67 12.27
CA PRO A 59 -2.12 3.37 10.85
C PRO A 59 -2.63 4.54 9.99
N THR A 60 -2.24 4.54 8.72
CA THR A 60 -2.76 5.48 7.73
C THR A 60 -2.82 4.81 6.36
N THR A 61 -3.69 5.29 5.48
CA THR A 61 -3.79 4.84 4.09
C THR A 61 -3.74 6.04 3.16
N PHE A 62 -3.02 5.86 2.06
CA PHE A 62 -2.91 6.84 0.98
C PHE A 62 -3.67 6.35 -0.24
N VAL A 63 -4.20 7.29 -1.01
CA VAL A 63 -4.86 7.04 -2.28
C VAL A 63 -4.14 7.78 -3.39
N ALA A 64 -4.03 7.14 -4.54
CA ALA A 64 -3.53 7.76 -5.76
C ALA A 64 -4.70 8.23 -6.61
N LEU A 65 -4.65 9.47 -7.05
CA LEU A 65 -5.73 10.13 -7.78
C LEU A 65 -5.19 10.75 -9.07
N ARG A 66 -6.02 10.72 -10.10
CA ARG A 66 -5.87 11.59 -11.28
C ARG A 66 -7.15 12.39 -11.38
N GLY A 67 -7.09 13.69 -11.01
CA GLY A 67 -8.32 14.45 -10.77
C GLY A 67 -9.12 13.78 -9.65
N ASP A 68 -10.37 13.44 -9.93
CA ASP A 68 -11.24 12.73 -8.98
C ASP A 68 -11.28 11.21 -9.20
N THR A 69 -10.44 10.70 -10.12
CA THR A 69 -10.40 9.27 -10.42
C THR A 69 -9.44 8.56 -9.47
N LEU A 70 -9.95 7.57 -8.76
CA LEU A 70 -9.14 6.72 -7.88
C LEU A 70 -8.33 5.73 -8.71
N LEU A 71 -7.01 5.72 -8.53
CA LEU A 71 -6.09 4.85 -9.26
C LEU A 71 -5.60 3.67 -8.43
N GLY A 72 -5.45 3.86 -7.12
CA GLY A 72 -4.88 2.86 -6.25
C GLY A 72 -4.71 3.33 -4.82
N SER A 73 -4.08 2.50 -4.00
CA SER A 73 -3.88 2.78 -2.58
C SER A 73 -2.61 2.11 -2.05
N ALA A 74 -2.15 2.59 -0.89
CA ALA A 74 -1.12 1.93 -0.09
C ALA A 74 -1.28 2.34 1.37
N SER A 75 -0.90 1.45 2.28
CA SER A 75 -1.08 1.67 3.71
C SER A 75 0.24 1.57 4.48
N LEU A 76 0.31 2.31 5.57
CA LEU A 76 1.35 2.19 6.59
C LEU A 76 0.67 1.72 7.87
N ILE A 77 0.98 0.51 8.32
CA ILE A 77 0.32 -0.13 9.45
C ILE A 77 1.35 -0.73 10.42
N ALA A 78 0.92 -0.96 11.65
CA ALA A 78 1.82 -1.47 12.69
C ALA A 78 2.22 -2.93 12.44
N HIS A 79 1.28 -3.78 12.06
CA HIS A 79 1.50 -5.22 11.86
C HIS A 79 0.71 -5.73 10.67
N ASP A 80 1.35 -6.55 9.81
CA ASP A 80 0.73 -7.11 8.61
C ASP A 80 0.81 -8.64 8.56
N MET A 81 1.74 -9.26 9.30
CA MET A 81 1.85 -10.70 9.41
C MET A 81 1.74 -11.12 10.87
N ASP A 82 0.74 -11.96 11.17
CA ASP A 82 0.54 -12.47 12.54
C ASP A 82 1.63 -13.44 12.98
N THR A 83 2.42 -13.97 12.05
CA THR A 83 3.59 -14.83 12.30
C THR A 83 4.89 -14.05 12.49
N ARG A 84 4.88 -12.73 12.28
CA ARG A 84 6.03 -11.83 12.42
C ARG A 84 5.65 -10.55 13.16
N MET A 85 5.07 -10.73 14.35
CA MET A 85 4.70 -9.60 15.22
C MET A 85 5.91 -8.86 15.80
N ASP A 86 7.10 -9.43 15.67
CA ASP A 86 8.38 -8.81 16.02
C ASP A 86 8.79 -7.71 15.04
N LEU A 87 8.21 -7.66 13.84
CA LEU A 87 8.51 -6.67 12.81
C LEU A 87 7.41 -5.60 12.76
N SER A 88 7.80 -4.34 12.75
CA SER A 88 6.88 -3.19 12.71
C SER A 88 7.67 -1.92 12.36
N PRO A 89 7.09 -0.93 11.63
CA PRO A 89 5.79 -1.01 10.94
C PRO A 89 5.93 -1.59 9.52
N TRP A 90 4.79 -1.69 8.84
CA TRP A 90 4.70 -2.33 7.52
C TRP A 90 4.10 -1.42 6.46
N LEU A 91 4.68 -1.49 5.26
CA LEU A 91 4.01 -1.09 4.03
C LEU A 91 3.06 -2.23 3.64
N ALA A 92 1.80 -1.94 3.45
CA ALA A 92 0.79 -2.95 3.20
C ALA A 92 -0.22 -2.50 2.15
N SER A 93 -0.92 -3.46 1.56
CA SER A 93 -2.06 -3.22 0.68
C SER A 93 -1.75 -2.26 -0.47
N VAL A 94 -0.58 -2.41 -1.09
CA VAL A 94 -0.24 -1.65 -2.30
C VAL A 94 -1.05 -2.20 -3.46
N TYR A 95 -1.95 -1.39 -3.96
CA TYR A 95 -2.88 -1.78 -5.02
C TYR A 95 -2.96 -0.68 -6.07
N VAL A 96 -2.92 -1.09 -7.34
CA VAL A 96 -3.19 -0.21 -8.49
C VAL A 96 -4.27 -0.89 -9.33
N ALA A 97 -5.33 -0.16 -9.65
CA ALA A 97 -6.39 -0.69 -10.51
C ALA A 97 -5.79 -1.17 -11.84
N PRO A 98 -6.26 -2.32 -12.38
CA PRO A 98 -5.61 -2.96 -13.54
C PRO A 98 -5.40 -2.03 -14.73
N GLU A 99 -6.37 -1.16 -15.04
CA GLU A 99 -6.30 -0.22 -16.17
C GLU A 99 -5.27 0.89 -15.98
N HIS A 100 -4.73 1.06 -14.78
CA HIS A 100 -3.75 2.10 -14.45
C HIS A 100 -2.36 1.54 -14.14
N ARG A 101 -2.15 0.24 -14.28
CA ARG A 101 -0.86 -0.41 -14.01
C ARG A 101 0.17 -0.09 -15.10
N GLY A 102 1.46 -0.19 -14.71
CA GLY A 102 2.57 0.03 -15.64
C GLY A 102 2.85 1.51 -15.94
N ARG A 103 2.35 2.43 -15.12
CA ARG A 103 2.46 3.90 -15.33
C ARG A 103 3.08 4.63 -14.14
N GLY A 104 3.72 3.90 -13.22
CA GLY A 104 4.40 4.50 -12.07
C GLY A 104 3.52 4.84 -10.89
N VAL A 105 2.25 4.47 -10.88
CA VAL A 105 1.32 4.75 -9.76
C VAL A 105 1.76 4.01 -8.50
N GLY A 106 2.08 2.72 -8.61
CA GLY A 106 2.57 1.93 -7.49
C GLY A 106 3.84 2.49 -6.88
N THR A 107 4.78 2.91 -7.72
CA THR A 107 6.03 3.55 -7.27
C THR A 107 5.75 4.83 -6.49
N ALA A 108 4.85 5.68 -6.98
CA ALA A 108 4.48 6.92 -6.30
C ALA A 108 3.84 6.65 -4.93
N LEU A 109 2.97 5.64 -4.84
CA LEU A 109 2.35 5.22 -3.59
C LEU A 109 3.38 4.71 -2.58
N VAL A 110 4.28 3.82 -3.00
CA VAL A 110 5.33 3.28 -2.14
C VAL A 110 6.22 4.40 -1.61
N ARG A 111 6.67 5.30 -2.48
CA ARG A 111 7.49 6.46 -2.09
C ARG A 111 6.77 7.34 -1.07
N ARG A 112 5.48 7.56 -1.23
CA ARG A 112 4.72 8.38 -0.29
C ARG A 112 4.65 7.73 1.09
N VAL A 113 4.45 6.40 1.16
CA VAL A 113 4.46 5.67 2.44
C VAL A 113 5.84 5.76 3.09
N VAL A 114 6.92 5.61 2.33
CA VAL A 114 8.28 5.73 2.87
C VAL A 114 8.54 7.14 3.39
N GLU A 115 8.08 8.18 2.71
CA GLU A 115 8.19 9.58 3.19
C GLU A 115 7.44 9.77 4.50
N GLU A 116 6.26 9.19 4.65
CA GLU A 116 5.49 9.24 5.88
C GLU A 116 6.22 8.55 7.03
N ALA A 117 6.74 7.35 6.78
CA ALA A 117 7.53 6.61 7.75
C ALA A 117 8.77 7.40 8.18
N LYS A 118 9.44 8.04 7.23
CA LYS A 118 10.60 8.90 7.50
C LYS A 118 10.23 10.09 8.40
N ALA A 119 9.10 10.73 8.12
CA ALA A 119 8.61 11.84 8.92
C ALA A 119 8.24 11.40 10.35
N LEU A 120 7.82 10.16 10.52
CA LEU A 120 7.52 9.55 11.82
C LEU A 120 8.77 8.97 12.49
N LYS A 121 9.97 9.15 11.91
CA LYS A 121 11.26 8.67 12.43
C LYS A 121 11.34 7.15 12.55
N VAL A 122 10.67 6.44 11.66
CA VAL A 122 10.80 5.00 11.51
C VAL A 122 12.17 4.68 10.93
N GLU A 123 12.88 3.72 11.51
CA GLU A 123 14.20 3.30 11.02
C GLU A 123 14.08 2.29 9.90
N THR A 124 13.29 1.25 10.09
CA THR A 124 13.11 0.16 9.13
C THR A 124 11.63 -0.07 8.87
N LEU A 125 11.30 -0.19 7.60
CA LEU A 125 9.95 -0.49 7.13
C LEU A 125 9.96 -1.89 6.51
N TYR A 126 8.90 -2.66 6.73
CA TYR A 126 8.78 -4.04 6.26
C TYR A 126 7.63 -4.18 5.29
N LEU A 127 7.69 -5.18 4.43
CA LEU A 127 6.57 -5.62 3.60
C LEU A 127 6.66 -7.12 3.39
N PHE A 128 5.56 -7.75 2.98
CA PHE A 128 5.64 -9.07 2.37
C PHE A 128 4.89 -9.06 1.04
N THR A 129 5.35 -9.91 0.13
CA THR A 129 4.74 -10.03 -1.19
C THR A 129 4.84 -11.47 -1.71
N PRO A 130 3.77 -12.01 -2.29
CA PRO A 130 3.86 -13.32 -2.95
C PRO A 130 4.50 -13.26 -4.34
N ASP A 131 4.46 -12.12 -5.04
CA ASP A 131 4.76 -12.07 -6.46
C ASP A 131 5.43 -10.79 -6.99
N LYS A 132 5.79 -9.83 -6.12
CA LYS A 132 6.32 -8.52 -6.54
C LYS A 132 7.74 -8.23 -6.03
N GLU A 133 8.52 -9.25 -5.76
CA GLU A 133 9.89 -9.07 -5.26
C GLU A 133 10.72 -8.15 -6.15
N GLU A 134 10.69 -8.33 -7.47
CA GLU A 134 11.47 -7.51 -8.40
C GLU A 134 11.07 -6.04 -8.35
N PHE A 135 9.78 -5.76 -8.27
CA PHE A 135 9.27 -4.40 -8.18
C PHE A 135 9.85 -3.68 -6.96
N TYR A 136 9.82 -4.33 -5.79
CA TYR A 136 10.34 -3.73 -4.57
C TYR A 136 11.86 -3.67 -4.53
N THR A 137 12.54 -4.68 -5.10
CA THR A 137 14.00 -4.66 -5.20
C THR A 137 14.48 -3.45 -6.01
N ARG A 138 13.81 -3.11 -7.09
CA ARG A 138 14.12 -1.91 -7.89
C ARG A 138 13.94 -0.61 -7.10
N LEU A 139 13.08 -0.62 -6.10
CA LEU A 139 12.83 0.54 -5.24
C LEU A 139 13.76 0.59 -4.02
N GLY A 140 14.73 -0.32 -3.92
CA GLY A 140 15.73 -0.32 -2.87
C GLY A 140 15.45 -1.24 -1.68
N TRP A 141 14.39 -2.04 -1.75
CA TRP A 141 14.07 -3.00 -0.70
C TRP A 141 14.95 -4.24 -0.83
N SER A 142 15.28 -4.85 0.30
CA SER A 142 16.09 -6.09 0.37
C SER A 142 15.29 -7.24 0.94
N VAL A 143 15.58 -8.45 0.47
CA VAL A 143 14.96 -9.67 1.00
C VAL A 143 15.45 -9.91 2.42
N LEU A 144 14.53 -10.03 3.36
CA LEU A 144 14.80 -10.42 4.73
C LEU A 144 14.61 -11.92 4.93
N GLU A 145 13.54 -12.47 4.38
CA GLU A 145 13.17 -13.87 4.58
C GLU A 145 12.26 -14.35 3.44
N ARG A 146 12.46 -15.61 3.04
CA ARG A 146 11.53 -16.34 2.17
C ARG A 146 10.83 -17.37 3.03
N THR A 147 9.50 -17.32 3.08
CA THR A 147 8.75 -18.17 4.00
C THR A 147 7.38 -18.51 3.42
N SER A 148 6.70 -19.44 4.06
CA SER A 148 5.31 -19.76 3.77
C SER A 148 4.42 -18.99 4.73
N TYR A 149 3.36 -18.39 4.20
CA TYR A 149 2.37 -17.67 5.00
C TYR A 149 0.98 -18.04 4.52
N ARG A 150 0.16 -18.58 5.43
CA ARG A 150 -1.22 -19.02 5.14
C ARG A 150 -1.29 -19.92 3.89
N GLY A 151 -0.30 -20.80 3.71
CA GLY A 151 -0.23 -21.74 2.60
C GLY A 151 0.38 -21.21 1.30
N TYR A 152 0.85 -19.97 1.27
CA TYR A 152 1.46 -19.35 0.10
C TYR A 152 2.93 -19.00 0.37
N GLN A 153 3.77 -19.15 -0.66
CA GLN A 153 5.15 -18.70 -0.59
C GLN A 153 5.18 -17.18 -0.70
N VAL A 154 5.83 -16.53 0.27
CA VAL A 154 5.96 -15.07 0.29
C VAL A 154 7.41 -14.68 0.55
N VAL A 155 7.74 -13.45 0.19
CA VAL A 155 9.03 -12.83 0.46
C VAL A 155 8.80 -11.68 1.42
N VAL A 156 9.44 -11.72 2.59
CA VAL A 156 9.45 -10.61 3.53
C VAL A 156 10.63 -9.72 3.17
N MET A 157 10.39 -8.45 3.00
CA MET A 157 11.40 -7.47 2.59
C MET A 157 11.49 -6.33 3.59
N ALA A 158 12.66 -5.71 3.63
CA ALA A 158 12.94 -4.59 4.52
C ALA A 158 13.59 -3.44 3.77
N LEU A 159 13.31 -2.23 4.25
CA LEU A 159 13.94 -1.00 3.76
C LEU A 159 14.41 -0.17 4.94
N ARG A 160 15.68 0.24 4.93
CA ARG A 160 16.15 1.29 5.82
C ARG A 160 15.69 2.64 5.27
N VAL A 161 14.80 3.27 6.01
CA VAL A 161 14.10 4.48 5.55
C VAL A 161 15.07 5.64 5.31
N SER A 162 16.15 5.73 6.11
CA SER A 162 17.16 6.77 5.96
C SER A 162 17.99 6.66 4.67
N GLU A 163 17.98 5.50 4.01
CA GLU A 163 18.73 5.23 2.79
C GLU A 163 17.89 5.41 1.51
N PHE A 164 16.68 5.85 1.68
CA PHE A 164 15.73 5.99 0.57
C PHE A 164 15.77 7.39 -0.06
#